data_68275d34e31b18b9e5c74b6b4b43a44f
#
_entry.id   68275d34e31b18b9e5c74b6b4b43a44f
#
_cell.length_a   1.000
_cell.length_b   1.000
_cell.length_c   1.000
_cell.angle_alpha   90.00
_cell.angle_beta   90.00
_cell.angle_gamma   90.00
#
_symmetry.space_group_name_H-M   'P 1'
#
loop_
_entity.id
_entity.type
_entity.pdbx_description
1 polymer ?
#
loop_
_entity_poly.entity_id
_entity_poly.type
_entity_poly.pdbx_seq_one_letter_code
_entity_poly.pdbx_strand_id
1 'polypeptide(L)'
;MKRVPFAGLLIISFALVALAQTSMTPAMQNAPARKSPLEGYVGSWIGMFQGHAWITVKLSKQGTELTGTVQRAHDLQFANSGDLKSVSDEQTTSTIETAVLQGDGLLLAVKDASTSQTDHYVFRLMSANTAELKMAGMNMQPGMPKPKPWQLSRVGPSAVAPVR
;
A
#
# COMPACT_ATOMS: atom_id res chain seq x y z
N MET A 1 21.16 42.25 68.34
CA MET A 1 22.60 41.98 68.68
C MET A 1 23.20 41.34 67.43
N LYS A 2 24.11 42.11 66.75
CA LYS A 2 25.51 41.79 66.45
C LYS A 2 25.64 40.50 65.63
N ARG A 3 26.33 40.39 64.48
CA ARG A 3 27.39 41.14 63.79
C ARG A 3 27.54 40.62 62.37
N VAL A 4 27.81 41.49 61.38
CA VAL A 4 28.48 41.34 60.09
C VAL A 4 29.97 41.07 60.40
N PRO A 5 30.88 40.75 59.47
CA PRO A 5 30.96 40.39 58.04
C PRO A 5 31.97 39.24 57.77
N PHE A 6 32.14 38.79 56.53
CA PHE A 6 33.49 38.74 55.95
C PHE A 6 33.45 38.58 54.43
N ALA A 7 34.11 39.47 53.78
CA ALA A 7 34.37 39.50 52.36
C ALA A 7 35.47 38.46 51.99
N GLY A 8 35.30 37.84 50.86
CA GLY A 8 36.32 37.01 50.26
C GLY A 8 36.24 37.16 48.72
N LEU A 9 37.00 38.14 48.23
CA LEU A 9 37.19 38.38 46.80
C LEU A 9 38.17 37.35 46.28
N LEU A 10 37.68 36.38 45.45
CA LEU A 10 38.55 35.45 44.73
C LEU A 10 38.52 35.78 43.26
N ILE A 11 39.56 36.43 42.79
CA ILE A 11 39.80 36.71 41.36
C ILE A 11 40.37 35.44 40.74
N ILE A 12 39.56 34.74 39.94
CA ILE A 12 40.03 33.62 39.13
C ILE A 12 40.18 34.12 37.69
N SER A 13 41.44 34.29 37.30
CA SER A 13 41.82 34.62 35.91
C SER A 13 41.56 33.41 35.02
N PHE A 14 40.55 33.46 34.17
CA PHE A 14 40.34 32.45 33.12
C PHE A 14 41.20 32.80 31.89
N ALA A 15 42.21 31.98 31.67
CA ALA A 15 42.96 32.00 30.42
C ALA A 15 42.03 31.51 29.29
N LEU A 16 41.86 32.37 28.27
CA LEU A 16 41.11 32.10 27.07
C LEU A 16 41.92 31.14 26.19
N VAL A 17 41.66 29.86 26.23
CA VAL A 17 42.17 28.89 25.24
C VAL A 17 41.18 28.86 24.09
N ALA A 18 41.54 29.52 22.99
CA ALA A 18 40.82 29.45 21.71
C ALA A 18 41.04 28.08 21.09
N LEU A 19 40.14 27.15 21.32
CA LEU A 19 40.04 25.90 20.58
C LEU A 19 39.39 26.19 19.23
N ALA A 20 40.21 26.19 18.17
CA ALA A 20 39.72 26.18 16.79
C ALA A 20 38.92 24.89 16.57
N GLN A 21 37.59 24.98 16.66
CA GLN A 21 36.70 23.94 16.23
C GLN A 21 36.65 23.92 14.69
N THR A 22 37.44 23.05 14.09
CA THR A 22 37.25 22.66 12.69
C THR A 22 35.88 21.98 12.58
N SER A 23 34.90 22.74 12.08
CA SER A 23 33.58 22.23 11.75
C SER A 23 33.72 21.22 10.59
N MET A 24 33.94 19.96 10.91
CA MET A 24 33.69 18.89 9.95
C MET A 24 32.17 18.81 9.77
N THR A 25 31.69 19.45 8.71
CA THR A 25 30.35 19.20 8.18
C THR A 25 30.29 17.73 7.80
N PRO A 26 29.47 16.87 8.50
CA PRO A 26 29.31 15.50 8.02
C PRO A 26 28.64 15.60 6.66
N ALA A 27 29.33 15.16 5.62
CA ALA A 27 28.73 14.92 4.33
C ALA A 27 27.54 14.00 4.58
N MET A 28 26.33 14.53 4.47
CA MET A 28 25.12 13.73 4.43
C MET A 28 25.26 12.79 3.24
N GLN A 29 25.78 11.60 3.51
CA GLN A 29 25.69 10.50 2.57
C GLN A 29 24.20 10.30 2.27
N ASN A 30 23.80 10.67 1.05
CA ASN A 30 22.49 10.32 0.51
C ASN A 30 22.40 8.80 0.47
N ALA A 31 22.02 8.19 1.59
CA ALA A 31 21.64 6.78 1.61
C ALA A 31 20.49 6.65 0.58
N PRO A 32 20.58 5.71 -0.36
CA PRO A 32 19.53 5.52 -1.34
C PRO A 32 18.22 5.34 -0.58
N ALA A 33 17.24 6.21 -0.88
CA ALA A 33 15.93 6.17 -0.23
C ALA A 33 15.39 4.74 -0.36
N ARG A 34 15.22 4.05 0.76
CA ARG A 34 14.63 2.70 0.77
C ARG A 34 13.25 2.82 0.16
N LYS A 35 13.05 2.18 -0.99
CA LYS A 35 11.73 2.11 -1.62
C LYS A 35 10.74 1.59 -0.58
N SER A 36 9.63 2.31 -0.40
CA SER A 36 8.57 1.87 0.49
C SER A 36 8.08 0.49 0.02
N PRO A 37 7.86 -0.48 0.91
CA PRO A 37 7.30 -1.78 0.53
C PRO A 37 5.97 -1.66 -0.21
N LEU A 38 5.25 -0.53 -0.05
CA LEU A 38 4.00 -0.25 -0.74
C LEU A 38 4.18 0.14 -2.22
N GLU A 39 5.35 0.62 -2.62
CA GLU A 39 5.60 1.01 -4.03
C GLU A 39 5.44 -0.15 -5.01
N GLY A 40 5.74 -1.36 -4.58
CA GLY A 40 5.55 -2.56 -5.38
C GLY A 40 4.09 -2.81 -5.76
N TYR A 41 3.13 -2.32 -5.00
CA TYR A 41 1.70 -2.52 -5.23
C TYR A 41 1.07 -1.45 -6.14
N VAL A 42 1.69 -0.26 -6.25
CA VAL A 42 1.17 0.86 -7.04
C VAL A 42 1.08 0.49 -8.52
N GLY A 43 -0.05 0.83 -9.14
CA GLY A 43 -0.30 0.60 -10.57
C GLY A 43 -1.67 -0.02 -10.84
N SER A 44 -1.86 -0.46 -12.07
CA SER A 44 -3.07 -1.15 -12.51
C SER A 44 -2.79 -2.64 -12.71
N TRP A 45 -3.68 -3.46 -12.18
CA TRP A 45 -3.58 -4.91 -12.19
C TRP A 45 -4.85 -5.50 -12.75
N ILE A 46 -4.75 -6.41 -13.72
CA ILE A 46 -5.88 -6.97 -14.44
C ILE A 46 -5.90 -8.48 -14.29
N GLY A 47 -7.07 -9.02 -13.93
CA GLY A 47 -7.41 -10.44 -14.03
C GLY A 47 -8.20 -10.71 -15.31
N MET A 48 -7.76 -11.72 -16.05
CA MET A 48 -8.38 -12.11 -17.33
C MET A 48 -9.19 -13.39 -17.17
N PHE A 49 -10.34 -13.44 -17.83
CA PHE A 49 -11.14 -14.66 -17.98
C PHE A 49 -11.58 -14.77 -19.44
N GLN A 50 -11.24 -15.88 -20.10
CA GLN A 50 -11.57 -16.13 -21.52
C GLN A 50 -11.21 -14.98 -22.47
N GLY A 51 -10.07 -14.28 -22.20
CA GLY A 51 -9.60 -13.17 -23.03
C GLY A 51 -10.19 -11.80 -22.68
N HIS A 52 -11.11 -11.71 -21.70
CA HIS A 52 -11.73 -10.46 -21.26
C HIS A 52 -11.26 -10.08 -19.84
N ALA A 53 -11.03 -8.79 -19.62
CA ALA A 53 -10.73 -8.28 -18.28
C ALA A 53 -12.02 -8.30 -17.43
N TRP A 54 -12.05 -9.15 -16.42
CA TRP A 54 -13.20 -9.25 -15.52
C TRP A 54 -12.98 -8.53 -14.19
N ILE A 55 -11.73 -8.28 -13.82
CA ILE A 55 -11.37 -7.50 -12.64
C ILE A 55 -10.16 -6.61 -12.94
N THR A 56 -10.22 -5.38 -12.46
CA THR A 56 -9.12 -4.42 -12.50
C THR A 56 -8.95 -3.80 -11.14
N VAL A 57 -7.75 -3.89 -10.56
CA VAL A 57 -7.39 -3.24 -9.30
C VAL A 57 -6.44 -2.10 -9.64
N LYS A 58 -6.82 -0.86 -9.30
CA LYS A 58 -5.97 0.33 -9.46
C LYS A 58 -5.54 0.81 -8.09
N LEU A 59 -4.24 0.86 -7.85
CA LEU A 59 -3.65 1.33 -6.60
C LEU A 59 -2.75 2.54 -6.85
N SER A 60 -2.93 3.58 -6.09
CA SER A 60 -2.12 4.79 -6.07
C SER A 60 -1.67 5.10 -4.65
N LYS A 61 -0.48 5.71 -4.53
CA LYS A 61 0.07 6.11 -3.24
C LYS A 61 -0.31 7.55 -2.95
N GLN A 62 -0.87 7.78 -1.75
CA GLN A 62 -1.13 9.10 -1.20
C GLN A 62 -0.39 9.23 0.13
N GLY A 63 0.73 9.97 0.11
CA GLY A 63 1.60 10.04 1.29
C GLY A 63 2.17 8.67 1.67
N THR A 64 1.80 8.16 2.82
CA THR A 64 2.21 6.85 3.36
C THR A 64 1.18 5.75 3.11
N GLU A 65 0.02 6.06 2.55
CA GLU A 65 -1.10 5.14 2.37
C GLU A 65 -1.30 4.77 0.89
N LEU A 66 -1.96 3.64 0.67
CA LEU A 66 -2.46 3.25 -0.64
C LEU A 66 -3.97 3.48 -0.69
N THR A 67 -4.40 4.06 -1.79
CA THR A 67 -5.81 4.25 -2.14
C THR A 67 -6.07 3.71 -3.53
N GLY A 68 -7.33 3.56 -3.91
CA GLY A 68 -7.62 3.10 -5.26
C GLY A 68 -9.03 2.60 -5.46
N THR A 69 -9.20 1.83 -6.53
CA THR A 69 -10.49 1.26 -6.91
C THR A 69 -10.35 -0.20 -7.35
N VAL A 70 -11.40 -0.94 -7.18
CA VAL A 70 -11.60 -2.27 -7.77
C VAL A 70 -12.79 -2.17 -8.70
N GLN A 71 -12.56 -2.43 -9.98
CA GLN A 71 -13.60 -2.63 -10.98
C GLN A 71 -13.69 -4.12 -11.27
N ARG A 72 -14.86 -4.72 -11.15
CA ARG A 72 -15.06 -6.15 -11.39
C ARG A 72 -16.38 -6.42 -12.08
N ALA A 73 -16.48 -7.58 -12.72
CA ALA A 73 -17.76 -8.07 -13.20
C ALA A 73 -18.78 -8.11 -12.05
N HIS A 74 -20.01 -7.67 -12.34
CA HIS A 74 -21.09 -7.60 -11.35
C HIS A 74 -21.39 -8.99 -10.80
N ASP A 75 -21.61 -9.96 -11.68
CA ASP A 75 -21.89 -11.34 -11.30
C ASP A 75 -20.70 -12.25 -11.59
N LEU A 76 -20.40 -13.10 -10.63
CA LEU A 76 -19.37 -14.13 -10.72
C LEU A 76 -19.97 -15.48 -10.39
N GLN A 77 -19.76 -16.47 -11.25
CA GLN A 77 -20.14 -17.85 -10.96
C GLN A 77 -18.89 -18.71 -10.79
N PHE A 78 -18.92 -19.58 -9.82
CA PHE A 78 -17.83 -20.50 -9.51
C PHE A 78 -18.26 -21.95 -9.74
N ALA A 79 -17.34 -22.75 -10.25
CA ALA A 79 -17.48 -24.19 -10.28
C ALA A 79 -17.35 -24.77 -8.85
N ASN A 80 -17.78 -26.00 -8.63
CA ASN A 80 -17.60 -26.68 -7.34
C ASN A 80 -16.14 -26.79 -6.90
N SER A 81 -15.20 -26.73 -7.84
CA SER A 81 -13.75 -26.67 -7.59
C SER A 81 -13.28 -25.33 -7.06
N GLY A 82 -14.10 -24.27 -7.06
CA GLY A 82 -13.77 -22.90 -6.73
C GLY A 82 -13.15 -22.10 -7.89
N ASP A 83 -13.04 -22.71 -9.08
CA ASP A 83 -12.59 -21.99 -10.28
C ASP A 83 -13.69 -21.08 -10.81
N LEU A 84 -13.30 -19.95 -11.40
CA LEU A 84 -14.22 -19.04 -12.08
C LEU A 84 -14.84 -19.75 -13.28
N LYS A 85 -16.17 -19.80 -13.35
CA LYS A 85 -16.94 -20.49 -14.41
C LYS A 85 -17.50 -19.53 -15.44
N SER A 86 -18.03 -18.41 -14.98
CA SER A 86 -18.53 -17.34 -15.83
C SER A 86 -18.47 -15.99 -15.13
N VAL A 87 -18.47 -14.93 -15.91
CA VAL A 87 -18.50 -13.54 -15.47
C VAL A 87 -19.54 -12.78 -16.32
N SER A 88 -20.20 -11.78 -15.72
CA SER A 88 -21.08 -10.88 -16.48
C SER A 88 -20.26 -9.82 -17.23
N ASP A 89 -20.84 -9.28 -18.30
CA ASP A 89 -20.27 -8.13 -19.01
C ASP A 89 -20.44 -6.83 -18.24
N GLU A 90 -21.46 -6.77 -17.38
CA GLU A 90 -21.69 -5.62 -16.51
C GLU A 90 -20.57 -5.49 -15.48
N GLN A 91 -20.05 -4.28 -15.33
CA GLN A 91 -18.94 -3.95 -14.43
C GLN A 91 -19.40 -3.07 -13.29
N THR A 92 -18.96 -3.41 -12.08
CA THR A 92 -19.15 -2.58 -10.88
C THR A 92 -17.82 -2.01 -10.44
N THR A 93 -17.80 -0.73 -10.08
CA THR A 93 -16.62 -0.06 -9.53
C THR A 93 -16.82 0.22 -8.06
N SER A 94 -15.89 -0.22 -7.24
CA SER A 94 -15.89 -0.08 -5.79
C SER A 94 -14.62 0.66 -5.34
N THR A 95 -14.70 1.38 -4.23
CA THR A 95 -13.58 2.13 -3.67
C THR A 95 -12.82 1.29 -2.64
N ILE A 96 -11.50 1.36 -2.68
CA ILE A 96 -10.64 0.79 -1.64
C ILE A 96 -10.61 1.78 -0.48
N GLU A 97 -11.27 1.44 0.64
CA GLU A 97 -11.31 2.26 1.85
C GLU A 97 -10.01 2.15 2.65
N THR A 98 -9.46 0.94 2.72
CA THR A 98 -8.20 0.69 3.42
C THR A 98 -7.34 -0.31 2.64
N ALA A 99 -6.02 -0.11 2.72
CA ALA A 99 -5.02 -0.99 2.15
C ALA A 99 -3.84 -1.10 3.13
N VAL A 100 -3.79 -2.19 3.89
CA VAL A 100 -2.84 -2.38 4.99
C VAL A 100 -1.95 -3.59 4.72
N LEU A 101 -0.62 -3.42 4.87
CA LEU A 101 0.30 -4.54 4.81
C LEU A 101 0.03 -5.52 5.97
N GLN A 102 -0.23 -6.78 5.63
CA GLN A 102 -0.44 -7.85 6.58
C GLN A 102 0.31 -9.11 6.12
N GLY A 103 1.33 -9.49 6.87
CA GLY A 103 2.20 -10.59 6.48
C GLY A 103 2.93 -10.31 5.16
N ASP A 104 2.76 -11.17 4.17
CA ASP A 104 3.38 -11.09 2.83
C ASP A 104 2.46 -10.44 1.77
N GLY A 105 1.31 -9.90 2.18
CA GLY A 105 0.32 -9.31 1.30
C GLY A 105 -0.27 -8.01 1.82
N LEU A 106 -1.14 -7.44 1.00
CA LEU A 106 -1.90 -6.23 1.28
C LEU A 106 -3.36 -6.63 1.54
N LEU A 107 -3.86 -6.38 2.74
CA LEU A 107 -5.28 -6.52 3.04
C LEU A 107 -6.02 -5.28 2.51
N LEU A 108 -6.94 -5.49 1.60
CA LEU A 108 -7.80 -4.46 1.02
C LEU A 108 -9.21 -4.59 1.62
N ALA A 109 -9.77 -3.48 2.11
CA ALA A 109 -11.18 -3.35 2.37
C ALA A 109 -11.81 -2.52 1.24
N VAL A 110 -12.74 -3.13 0.51
CA VAL A 110 -13.32 -2.59 -0.72
C VAL A 110 -14.81 -2.38 -0.50
N LYS A 111 -15.24 -1.13 -0.53
CA LYS A 111 -16.64 -0.76 -0.34
C LYS A 111 -17.38 -0.72 -1.65
N ASP A 112 -18.42 -1.53 -1.73
CA ASP A 112 -19.36 -1.50 -2.84
C ASP A 112 -20.27 -0.27 -2.74
N ALA A 113 -20.31 0.54 -3.80
CA ALA A 113 -21.08 1.78 -3.81
C ALA A 113 -22.59 1.53 -3.83
N SER A 114 -23.03 0.38 -4.35
CA SER A 114 -24.45 0.06 -4.52
C SER A 114 -25.09 -0.56 -3.27
N THR A 115 -24.33 -1.38 -2.56
CA THR A 115 -24.83 -2.16 -1.41
C THR A 115 -24.33 -1.66 -0.06
N SER A 116 -23.36 -0.75 -0.04
CA SER A 116 -22.62 -0.31 1.15
C SER A 116 -21.91 -1.47 1.88
N GLN A 117 -21.84 -2.64 1.26
CA GLN A 117 -21.13 -3.80 1.78
C GLN A 117 -19.62 -3.63 1.58
N THR A 118 -18.83 -4.09 2.54
CA THR A 118 -17.37 -4.08 2.43
C THR A 118 -16.88 -5.50 2.20
N ASP A 119 -16.26 -5.70 1.04
CA ASP A 119 -15.56 -6.93 0.71
C ASP A 119 -14.08 -6.83 1.13
N HIS A 120 -13.53 -7.95 1.57
CA HIS A 120 -12.12 -8.01 1.94
C HIS A 120 -11.34 -8.89 0.97
N TYR A 121 -10.16 -8.40 0.57
CA TYR A 121 -9.24 -9.15 -0.30
C TYR A 121 -7.83 -9.15 0.27
N VAL A 122 -7.11 -10.24 0.06
CA VAL A 122 -5.66 -10.29 0.23
C VAL A 122 -5.02 -10.22 -1.14
N PHE A 123 -4.23 -9.16 -1.35
CA PHE A 123 -3.49 -8.92 -2.57
C PHE A 123 -2.01 -9.19 -2.32
N ARG A 124 -1.44 -10.20 -2.95
CA ARG A 124 -0.05 -10.61 -2.77
C ARG A 124 0.73 -10.48 -4.06
N LEU A 125 1.88 -9.82 -4.01
CA LEU A 125 2.81 -9.77 -5.14
C LEU A 125 3.52 -11.11 -5.28
N MET A 126 3.43 -11.70 -6.48
CA MET A 126 4.19 -12.91 -6.85
C MET A 126 5.48 -12.54 -7.57
N SER A 127 5.47 -11.41 -8.29
CA SER A 127 6.62 -10.81 -8.96
C SER A 127 6.39 -9.30 -9.15
N ALA A 128 7.29 -8.62 -9.84
CA ALA A 128 7.11 -7.21 -10.19
C ALA A 128 5.87 -6.96 -11.08
N ASN A 129 5.45 -7.98 -11.87
CA ASN A 129 4.38 -7.85 -12.86
C ASN A 129 3.23 -8.84 -12.68
N THR A 130 3.27 -9.67 -11.65
CA THR A 130 2.21 -10.65 -11.34
C THR A 130 1.83 -10.57 -9.87
N ALA A 131 0.56 -10.74 -9.60
CA ALA A 131 0.01 -10.76 -8.26
C ALA A 131 -1.08 -11.82 -8.14
N GLU A 132 -1.39 -12.18 -6.92
CA GLU A 132 -2.50 -13.04 -6.55
C GLU A 132 -3.50 -12.21 -5.74
N LEU A 133 -4.78 -12.32 -6.08
CA LEU A 133 -5.89 -11.72 -5.34
C LEU A 133 -6.78 -12.81 -4.79
N LYS A 134 -7.02 -12.81 -3.50
CA LYS A 134 -7.86 -13.78 -2.81
C LYS A 134 -8.94 -13.07 -2.01
N MET A 135 -10.17 -13.53 -2.08
CA MET A 135 -11.22 -13.05 -1.18
C MET A 135 -10.94 -13.50 0.26
N ALA A 136 -11.03 -12.57 1.20
CA ALA A 136 -10.84 -12.80 2.62
C ALA A 136 -12.15 -12.56 3.38
N GLY A 137 -12.42 -13.36 4.41
CA GLY A 137 -13.53 -13.09 5.32
C GLY A 137 -14.93 -13.30 4.77
N MET A 138 -15.09 -13.97 3.62
CA MET A 138 -16.42 -14.36 3.18
C MET A 138 -17.07 -15.32 4.19
N ASN A 139 -18.18 -14.88 4.79
CA ASN A 139 -19.14 -15.75 5.44
C ASN A 139 -19.88 -16.52 4.34
N MET A 140 -19.22 -17.53 3.78
CA MET A 140 -19.83 -18.35 2.74
C MET A 140 -20.95 -19.17 3.36
N GLN A 141 -22.09 -19.18 2.70
CA GLN A 141 -23.16 -20.10 3.09
C GLN A 141 -22.65 -21.54 3.00
N PRO A 142 -23.02 -22.41 3.94
CA PRO A 142 -22.64 -23.82 3.88
C PRO A 142 -22.98 -24.41 2.50
N GLY A 143 -21.98 -25.02 1.86
CA GLY A 143 -22.13 -25.62 0.53
C GLY A 143 -21.74 -24.76 -0.66
N MET A 144 -21.44 -23.47 -0.46
CA MET A 144 -20.88 -22.66 -1.55
C MET A 144 -19.41 -23.00 -1.82
N PRO A 145 -19.00 -23.12 -3.10
CA PRO A 145 -17.61 -23.38 -3.43
C PRO A 145 -16.75 -22.17 -3.06
N LYS A 146 -15.65 -22.42 -2.35
CA LYS A 146 -14.70 -21.38 -1.99
C LYS A 146 -13.92 -20.93 -3.22
N PRO A 147 -13.97 -19.65 -3.63
CA PRO A 147 -13.20 -19.16 -4.77
C PRO A 147 -11.70 -19.41 -4.59
N LYS A 148 -11.05 -19.90 -5.63
CA LYS A 148 -9.61 -19.98 -5.68
C LYS A 148 -9.02 -18.57 -5.84
N PRO A 149 -7.76 -18.38 -5.40
CA PRO A 149 -7.07 -17.12 -5.67
C PRO A 149 -6.98 -16.84 -7.18
N TRP A 150 -7.12 -15.58 -7.55
CA TRP A 150 -7.04 -15.11 -8.93
C TRP A 150 -5.67 -14.55 -9.24
N GLN A 151 -5.16 -14.86 -10.42
CA GLN A 151 -3.92 -14.28 -10.89
C GLN A 151 -4.19 -12.97 -11.62
N LEU A 152 -3.43 -11.93 -11.26
CA LEU A 152 -3.47 -10.62 -11.88
C LEU A 152 -2.13 -10.33 -12.55
N SER A 153 -2.19 -9.63 -13.68
CA SER A 153 -1.02 -9.11 -14.37
C SER A 153 -0.99 -7.59 -14.27
N ARG A 154 0.20 -7.02 -14.07
CA ARG A 154 0.37 -5.57 -14.09
C ARG A 154 0.21 -5.05 -15.50
N VAL A 155 -0.60 -4.01 -15.65
CA VAL A 155 -0.66 -3.25 -16.90
C VAL A 155 0.45 -2.20 -16.84
N GLY A 156 1.35 -2.23 -17.80
CA GLY A 156 2.32 -1.15 -17.97
C GLY A 156 1.59 0.18 -18.16
N PRO A 157 2.24 1.33 -17.89
CA PRO A 157 1.66 2.61 -18.24
C PRO A 157 1.33 2.54 -19.74
N SER A 158 0.05 2.61 -20.08
CA SER A 158 -0.38 2.68 -21.48
C SER A 158 0.40 3.82 -22.10
N ALA A 159 1.24 3.49 -23.08
CA ALA A 159 1.75 4.49 -24.00
C ALA A 159 0.51 5.13 -24.60
N VAL A 160 0.14 6.31 -24.11
CA VAL A 160 -0.90 7.13 -24.74
C VAL A 160 -0.36 7.38 -26.14
N ALA A 161 -0.95 6.68 -27.13
CA ALA A 161 -0.62 6.92 -28.52
C ALA A 161 -0.88 8.41 -28.77
N PRO A 162 0.10 9.16 -29.29
CA PRO A 162 -0.13 10.55 -29.62
C PRO A 162 -1.26 10.61 -30.63
N VAL A 163 -2.33 11.29 -30.27
CA VAL A 163 -3.42 11.63 -31.20
C VAL A 163 -2.78 12.49 -32.29
N ARG A 164 -2.71 11.96 -33.51
CA ARG A 164 -2.33 12.71 -34.71
C ARG A 164 -3.52 13.51 -35.23
#